data_8272669c8ab8d341965388f6bc61f7f8
#
_entry.id   8272669c8ab8d341965388f6bc61f7f8
#
_cell.length_a   1.000
_cell.length_b   1.000
_cell.length_c   1.000
_cell.angle_alpha   90.00
_cell.angle_beta   90.00
_cell.angle_gamma   90.00
#
_symmetry.space_group_name_H-M   'P 1'
#
loop_
_entity.id
_entity.type
_entity.pdbx_description
1 polymer ?
#
loop_
_entity_poly.entity_id
_entity_poly.type
_entity_poly.pdbx_seq_one_letter_code
_entity_poly.pdbx_strand_id
1 'polypeptide(L)'
;MSKQARTVLVTAGASGIGWHTAKGFLAQGAQVHICDNSAAAIAAMAKEEPDITATLADAASVSEVNRVFEEIKNLYGGLDVLVNNVGISGPTAAMEDIEVEAWNQTINVNLNSLFYVTRLAIPLLKRSSGQIVNMASNAGLYGCPLRSPYVAAKWAMIGLTKTLAMELGYHGIRVNAVCPGSVAGPRIDRVIENDAISRGVS
;
A
#
# COMPACT_ATOMS: atom_id res chain seq x y z
N MET A 1 0.51 -3.73 33.83
CA MET A 1 1.50 -3.40 32.79
C MET A 1 0.75 -2.72 31.65
N SER A 2 1.00 -1.45 31.38
CA SER A 2 0.42 -0.77 30.21
C SER A 2 0.90 -1.47 28.95
N LYS A 3 -0.02 -1.91 28.11
CA LYS A 3 0.32 -2.52 26.81
C LYS A 3 1.03 -1.45 25.99
N GLN A 4 2.28 -1.68 25.59
CA GLN A 4 3.03 -0.74 24.75
C GLN A 4 2.22 -0.43 23.49
N ALA A 5 2.17 0.83 23.09
CA ALA A 5 1.47 1.26 21.88
C ALA A 5 2.05 0.54 20.66
N ARG A 6 1.18 0.05 19.78
CA ARG A 6 1.62 -0.63 18.53
C ARG A 6 2.22 0.37 17.56
N THR A 7 3.32 0.03 16.93
CA THR A 7 3.91 0.81 15.83
C THR A 7 3.36 0.32 14.49
N VAL A 8 2.83 1.22 13.69
CA VAL A 8 2.16 0.94 12.41
C VAL A 8 2.83 1.74 11.28
N LEU A 9 3.19 1.06 10.20
CA LEU A 9 3.58 1.70 8.94
C LEU A 9 2.44 1.58 7.93
N VAL A 10 2.01 2.72 7.35
CA VAL A 10 1.06 2.76 6.22
C VAL A 10 1.74 3.39 5.02
N THR A 11 1.90 2.65 3.93
CA THR A 11 2.47 3.18 2.68
C THR A 11 1.41 3.90 1.85
N ALA A 12 1.76 4.99 1.15
CA ALA A 12 0.84 5.94 0.53
C ALA A 12 -0.23 6.39 1.53
N GLY A 13 0.22 6.80 2.72
CA GLY A 13 -0.61 7.03 3.89
C GLY A 13 -1.14 8.46 4.02
N ALA A 14 -0.74 9.39 3.14
CA ALA A 14 -1.11 10.80 3.26
C ALA A 14 -2.45 11.17 2.62
N SER A 15 -3.11 10.22 1.92
CA SER A 15 -4.38 10.48 1.25
C SER A 15 -5.26 9.23 1.11
N GLY A 16 -6.53 9.40 0.77
CA GLY A 16 -7.46 8.33 0.40
C GLY A 16 -7.58 7.24 1.46
N ILE A 17 -7.56 5.97 1.01
CA ILE A 17 -7.69 4.78 1.89
C ILE A 17 -6.55 4.72 2.91
N GLY A 18 -5.32 5.03 2.48
CA GLY A 18 -4.15 5.04 3.36
C GLY A 18 -4.30 6.00 4.52
N TRP A 19 -4.75 7.21 4.23
CA TRP A 19 -5.00 8.24 5.23
C TRP A 19 -6.06 7.84 6.26
N HIS A 20 -7.20 7.34 5.79
CA HIS A 20 -8.26 6.87 6.69
C HIS A 20 -7.81 5.66 7.53
N THR A 21 -6.97 4.80 6.95
CA THR A 21 -6.37 3.68 7.67
C THR A 21 -5.41 4.17 8.76
N ALA A 22 -4.56 5.14 8.45
CA ALA A 22 -3.63 5.75 9.41
C ALA A 22 -4.38 6.39 10.59
N LYS A 23 -5.41 7.20 10.32
CA LYS A 23 -6.28 7.77 11.35
C LYS A 23 -6.98 6.71 12.20
N GLY A 24 -7.46 5.63 11.58
CA GLY A 24 -8.10 4.54 12.30
C GLY A 24 -7.16 3.83 13.29
N PHE A 25 -5.88 3.69 12.96
CA PHE A 25 -4.88 3.16 13.89
C PHE A 25 -4.52 4.17 14.99
N LEU A 26 -4.34 5.45 14.64
CA LEU A 26 -4.07 6.50 15.61
C LEU A 26 -5.18 6.58 16.66
N ALA A 27 -6.44 6.55 16.24
CA ALA A 27 -7.60 6.57 17.12
C ALA A 27 -7.66 5.35 18.07
N GLN A 28 -6.95 4.27 17.77
CA GLN A 28 -6.79 3.09 18.64
C GLN A 28 -5.56 3.19 19.55
N GLY A 29 -4.88 4.34 19.61
CA GLY A 29 -3.71 4.56 20.42
C GLY A 29 -2.41 3.96 19.85
N ALA A 30 -2.35 3.70 18.54
CA ALA A 30 -1.13 3.26 17.88
C ALA A 30 -0.21 4.44 17.57
N GLN A 31 1.09 4.20 17.55
CA GLN A 31 2.09 5.08 16.96
C GLN A 31 2.10 4.83 15.45
N VAL A 32 1.76 5.85 14.66
CA VAL A 32 1.59 5.69 13.22
C VAL A 32 2.68 6.45 12.47
N HIS A 33 3.36 5.73 11.58
CA HIS A 33 4.26 6.30 10.60
C HIS A 33 3.70 6.06 9.20
N ILE A 34 3.77 7.05 8.34
CA ILE A 34 3.41 6.89 6.93
C ILE A 34 4.61 7.15 6.04
N CYS A 35 4.60 6.59 4.83
CA CYS A 35 5.40 7.13 3.73
C CYS A 35 4.48 7.47 2.55
N ASP A 36 4.82 8.54 1.86
CA ASP A 36 4.08 9.02 0.68
C ASP A 36 5.04 9.78 -0.24
N ASN A 37 4.79 9.76 -1.54
CA ASN A 37 5.62 10.50 -2.51
C ASN A 37 5.10 11.93 -2.79
N SER A 38 4.02 12.33 -2.14
CA SER A 38 3.43 13.66 -2.25
C SER A 38 3.76 14.54 -1.04
N ALA A 39 4.74 15.42 -1.18
CA ALA A 39 5.06 16.39 -0.14
C ALA A 39 3.85 17.26 0.25
N ALA A 40 3.00 17.63 -0.72
CA ALA A 40 1.80 18.41 -0.49
C ALA A 40 0.77 17.64 0.36
N ALA A 41 0.56 16.33 0.08
CA ALA A 41 -0.34 15.51 0.87
C ALA A 41 0.18 15.31 2.29
N ILE A 42 1.48 15.07 2.48
CA ILE A 42 2.12 14.98 3.80
C ILE A 42 1.94 16.29 4.57
N ALA A 43 2.16 17.44 3.94
CA ALA A 43 2.00 18.73 4.60
C ALA A 43 0.54 19.04 5.00
N ALA A 44 -0.44 18.58 4.19
CA ALA A 44 -1.86 18.69 4.54
C ALA A 44 -2.22 17.79 5.72
N MET A 45 -1.77 16.53 5.67
CA MET A 45 -1.93 15.53 6.73
C MET A 45 -1.37 16.02 8.08
N ALA A 46 -0.13 16.54 8.09
CA ALA A 46 0.53 16.99 9.31
C ALA A 46 -0.19 18.15 10.02
N LYS A 47 -1.00 18.92 9.28
CA LYS A 47 -1.87 19.96 9.87
C LYS A 47 -3.12 19.38 10.54
N GLU A 48 -3.65 18.30 9.99
CA GLU A 48 -4.85 17.64 10.49
C GLU A 48 -4.55 16.70 11.67
N GLU A 49 -3.47 15.91 11.56
CA GLU A 49 -3.07 14.91 12.55
C GLU A 49 -1.56 15.00 12.82
N PRO A 50 -1.12 15.94 13.67
CA PRO A 50 0.31 16.18 13.94
C PRO A 50 1.00 15.00 14.66
N ASP A 51 0.26 14.08 15.25
CA ASP A 51 0.79 12.89 15.93
C ASP A 51 1.18 11.76 14.96
N ILE A 52 0.84 11.88 13.66
CA ILE A 52 1.28 10.94 12.63
C ILE A 52 2.61 11.42 12.06
N THR A 53 3.65 10.62 12.17
CA THR A 53 4.95 10.91 11.56
C THR A 53 4.98 10.47 10.10
N ALA A 54 5.82 11.10 9.29
CA ALA A 54 5.85 10.85 7.85
C ALA A 54 7.26 10.92 7.25
N THR A 55 7.54 10.03 6.31
CA THR A 55 8.70 10.12 5.40
C THR A 55 8.22 10.42 3.98
N LEU A 56 8.75 11.47 3.36
CA LEU A 56 8.60 11.70 1.93
C LEU A 56 9.43 10.65 1.18
N ALA A 57 8.77 9.66 0.57
CA ALA A 57 9.44 8.55 -0.10
C ALA A 57 8.55 7.90 -1.16
N ASP A 58 9.16 7.53 -2.29
CA ASP A 58 8.55 6.63 -3.26
C ASP A 58 8.79 5.17 -2.84
N ALA A 59 7.73 4.45 -2.54
CA ALA A 59 7.81 3.04 -2.17
C ALA A 59 8.24 2.12 -3.34
N ALA A 60 8.26 2.61 -4.56
CA ALA A 60 8.83 1.92 -5.72
C ALA A 60 10.36 2.14 -5.87
N SER A 61 10.97 2.91 -4.98
CA SER A 61 12.42 3.15 -4.90
C SER A 61 13.05 2.41 -3.73
N VAL A 62 13.95 1.47 -4.02
CA VAL A 62 14.63 0.66 -2.98
C VAL A 62 15.39 1.53 -1.99
N SER A 63 16.12 2.55 -2.45
CA SER A 63 16.90 3.45 -1.59
C SER A 63 16.01 4.27 -0.65
N GLU A 64 14.86 4.73 -1.14
CA GLU A 64 13.92 5.51 -0.34
C GLU A 64 13.18 4.65 0.68
N VAL A 65 12.83 3.42 0.31
CA VAL A 65 12.27 2.44 1.26
C VAL A 65 13.27 2.11 2.37
N ASN A 66 14.57 1.96 2.07
CA ASN A 66 15.59 1.78 3.11
C ASN A 66 15.57 2.93 4.13
N ARG A 67 15.49 4.18 3.66
CA ARG A 67 15.41 5.38 4.52
C ARG A 67 14.16 5.36 5.42
N VAL A 68 13.00 4.99 4.89
CA VAL A 68 11.78 4.83 5.69
C VAL A 68 12.00 3.87 6.87
N PHE A 69 12.66 2.73 6.62
CA PHE A 69 12.90 1.74 7.68
C PHE A 69 13.99 2.15 8.67
N GLU A 70 14.95 2.97 8.27
CA GLU A 70 15.91 3.60 9.19
C GLU A 70 15.18 4.58 10.14
N GLU A 71 14.30 5.42 9.61
CA GLU A 71 13.49 6.33 10.42
C GLU A 71 12.58 5.58 11.41
N ILE A 72 11.89 4.51 10.97
CA ILE A 72 11.05 3.68 11.86
C ILE A 72 11.89 3.07 13.00
N LYS A 73 13.08 2.55 12.71
CA LYS A 73 13.96 1.99 13.73
C LYS A 73 14.41 3.05 14.74
N ASN A 74 14.74 4.25 14.26
CA ASN A 74 15.20 5.35 15.10
C ASN A 74 14.08 5.93 15.98
N LEU A 75 12.87 6.08 15.44
CA LEU A 75 11.73 6.67 16.14
C LEU A 75 11.06 5.69 17.12
N TYR A 76 10.94 4.42 16.71
CA TYR A 76 10.07 3.46 17.42
C TYR A 76 10.78 2.17 17.84
N GLY A 77 11.96 1.90 17.33
CA GLY A 77 12.71 0.68 17.62
C GLY A 77 12.17 -0.61 17.01
N GLY A 78 10.95 -0.61 16.48
CA GLY A 78 10.27 -1.80 15.96
C GLY A 78 9.06 -1.50 15.08
N LEU A 79 8.39 -2.57 14.63
CA LEU A 79 7.17 -2.49 13.84
C LEU A 79 6.23 -3.63 14.24
N ASP A 80 4.95 -3.32 14.44
CA ASP A 80 3.91 -4.29 14.78
C ASP A 80 2.94 -4.54 13.62
N VAL A 81 2.69 -3.51 12.79
CA VAL A 81 1.76 -3.60 11.67
C VAL A 81 2.34 -2.93 10.43
N LEU A 82 2.31 -3.64 9.32
CA LEU A 82 2.57 -3.10 8.00
C LEU A 82 1.27 -3.06 7.19
N VAL A 83 0.93 -1.89 6.63
CA VAL A 83 -0.14 -1.75 5.64
C VAL A 83 0.48 -1.36 4.30
N ASN A 84 0.55 -2.31 3.37
CA ASN A 84 0.96 -2.09 1.99
C ASN A 84 -0.23 -1.53 1.20
N ASN A 85 -0.31 -0.20 1.07
CA ASN A 85 -1.43 0.48 0.43
C ASN A 85 -1.05 1.19 -0.88
N VAL A 86 0.24 1.28 -1.21
CA VAL A 86 0.69 1.89 -2.48
C VAL A 86 0.02 1.23 -3.69
N GLY A 87 -0.37 2.07 -4.64
CA GLY A 87 -0.84 1.57 -5.92
C GLY A 87 -1.39 2.66 -6.83
N ILE A 88 -1.22 2.46 -8.13
CA ILE A 88 -1.79 3.28 -9.20
C ILE A 88 -2.78 2.45 -10.03
N SER A 89 -3.66 3.14 -10.76
CA SER A 89 -4.64 2.48 -11.61
C SER A 89 -4.01 1.82 -12.85
N GLY A 90 -2.88 2.32 -13.31
CA GLY A 90 -2.32 1.94 -14.60
C GLY A 90 -3.18 2.44 -15.79
N PRO A 91 -2.83 2.03 -17.02
CA PRO A 91 -3.57 2.38 -18.22
C PRO A 91 -4.94 1.70 -18.29
N THR A 92 -5.86 2.28 -19.05
CA THR A 92 -7.12 1.68 -19.49
C THR A 92 -7.03 1.51 -21.01
N ALA A 93 -6.65 0.33 -21.47
CA ALA A 93 -6.43 0.03 -22.91
C ALA A 93 -6.53 -1.47 -23.17
N ALA A 94 -6.76 -1.86 -24.42
CA ALA A 94 -6.63 -3.24 -24.86
C ALA A 94 -5.18 -3.72 -24.69
N MET A 95 -4.96 -5.02 -24.53
CA MET A 95 -3.63 -5.57 -24.19
C MET A 95 -2.57 -5.18 -25.24
N GLU A 96 -2.94 -5.22 -26.49
CA GLU A 96 -2.09 -4.88 -27.65
C GLU A 96 -1.72 -3.41 -27.73
N ASP A 97 -2.50 -2.53 -27.11
CA ASP A 97 -2.32 -1.08 -27.10
C ASP A 97 -1.62 -0.56 -25.83
N ILE A 98 -1.24 -1.45 -24.91
CA ILE A 98 -0.57 -1.05 -23.69
C ILE A 98 0.93 -0.84 -23.98
N GLU A 99 1.39 0.39 -23.77
CA GLU A 99 2.82 0.71 -23.83
C GLU A 99 3.61 -0.08 -22.77
N VAL A 100 4.78 -0.60 -23.17
CA VAL A 100 5.63 -1.41 -22.27
C VAL A 100 6.02 -0.65 -21.02
N GLU A 101 6.28 0.65 -21.14
CA GLU A 101 6.62 1.54 -20.04
C GLU A 101 5.48 1.67 -19.05
N ALA A 102 4.24 1.80 -19.52
CA ALA A 102 3.04 1.89 -18.69
C ALA A 102 2.76 0.57 -17.95
N TRP A 103 3.00 -0.57 -18.62
CA TRP A 103 2.98 -1.88 -17.97
C TRP A 103 4.02 -1.95 -16.86
N ASN A 104 5.28 -1.67 -17.17
CA ASN A 104 6.39 -1.75 -16.21
C ASN A 104 6.18 -0.82 -15.02
N GLN A 105 5.74 0.41 -15.26
CA GLN A 105 5.41 1.35 -14.19
C GLN A 105 4.31 0.81 -13.29
N THR A 106 3.25 0.24 -13.86
CA THR A 106 2.13 -0.30 -13.08
C THR A 106 2.58 -1.48 -12.22
N ILE A 107 3.38 -2.39 -12.76
CA ILE A 107 3.95 -3.51 -11.99
C ILE A 107 4.92 -3.01 -10.92
N ASN A 108 5.79 -2.07 -11.25
CA ASN A 108 6.76 -1.54 -10.29
C ASN A 108 6.06 -0.88 -9.08
N VAL A 109 5.09 -0.02 -9.34
CA VAL A 109 4.39 0.69 -8.26
C VAL A 109 3.45 -0.23 -7.47
N ASN A 110 2.71 -1.14 -8.12
CA ASN A 110 1.71 -1.95 -7.42
C ASN A 110 2.27 -3.24 -6.79
N LEU A 111 3.34 -3.81 -7.36
CA LEU A 111 3.85 -5.12 -6.94
C LEU A 111 5.26 -5.05 -6.35
N ASN A 112 6.21 -4.42 -7.07
CA ASN A 112 7.58 -4.37 -6.57
C ASN A 112 7.69 -3.53 -5.28
N SER A 113 6.91 -2.45 -5.15
CA SER A 113 6.84 -1.67 -3.91
C SER A 113 6.44 -2.53 -2.70
N LEU A 114 5.44 -3.41 -2.87
CA LEU A 114 5.04 -4.36 -1.83
C LEU A 114 6.22 -5.25 -1.42
N PHE A 115 6.96 -5.79 -2.39
CA PHE A 115 8.14 -6.61 -2.10
C PHE A 115 9.22 -5.82 -1.37
N TYR A 116 9.57 -4.60 -1.84
CA TYR A 116 10.62 -3.79 -1.23
C TYR A 116 10.32 -3.45 0.22
N VAL A 117 9.09 -3.04 0.50
CA VAL A 117 8.64 -2.67 1.85
C VAL A 117 8.53 -3.92 2.75
N THR A 118 7.87 -4.98 2.27
CA THR A 118 7.63 -6.18 3.06
C THR A 118 8.92 -6.88 3.46
N ARG A 119 9.89 -6.96 2.54
CA ARG A 119 11.20 -7.54 2.81
C ARG A 119 11.91 -6.91 4.01
N LEU A 120 11.84 -5.59 4.16
CA LEU A 120 12.45 -4.88 5.29
C LEU A 120 11.59 -4.90 6.55
N ALA A 121 10.27 -5.03 6.42
CA ALA A 121 9.35 -5.14 7.55
C ALA A 121 9.45 -6.49 8.28
N ILE A 122 9.61 -7.59 7.55
CA ILE A 122 9.59 -8.96 8.11
C ILE A 122 10.52 -9.13 9.33
N PRO A 123 11.79 -8.71 9.31
CA PRO A 123 12.66 -8.84 10.48
C PRO A 123 12.14 -8.10 11.72
N LEU A 124 11.46 -6.96 11.54
CA LEU A 124 10.88 -6.19 12.63
C LEU A 124 9.60 -6.86 13.15
N LEU A 125 8.73 -7.30 12.25
CA LEU A 125 7.48 -7.99 12.55
C LEU A 125 7.71 -9.35 13.25
N LYS A 126 8.81 -10.05 12.96
CA LYS A 126 9.17 -11.29 13.67
C LYS A 126 9.41 -11.07 15.17
N ARG A 127 9.89 -9.90 15.57
CA ARG A 127 10.13 -9.56 16.98
C ARG A 127 8.85 -9.28 17.76
N SER A 128 7.81 -8.84 17.06
CA SER A 128 6.52 -8.45 17.67
C SER A 128 5.39 -9.47 17.43
N SER A 129 5.64 -10.56 16.66
CA SER A 129 4.58 -11.42 16.11
C SER A 129 3.50 -10.61 15.42
N GLY A 130 3.92 -9.69 14.55
CA GLY A 130 3.12 -8.60 14.02
C GLY A 130 2.13 -9.00 12.93
N GLN A 131 1.76 -8.02 12.08
CA GLN A 131 0.73 -8.21 11.06
C GLN A 131 1.10 -7.50 9.77
N ILE A 132 0.71 -8.09 8.63
CA ILE A 132 0.77 -7.48 7.31
C ILE A 132 -0.64 -7.40 6.73
N VAL A 133 -1.02 -6.23 6.24
CA VAL A 133 -2.26 -6.01 5.50
C VAL A 133 -1.91 -5.49 4.10
N ASN A 134 -2.29 -6.23 3.07
CA ASN A 134 -2.07 -5.86 1.68
C ASN A 134 -3.35 -5.30 1.08
N MET A 135 -3.32 -4.04 0.61
CA MET A 135 -4.47 -3.41 -0.06
C MET A 135 -4.52 -3.87 -1.52
N ALA A 136 -5.14 -5.02 -1.73
CA ALA A 136 -5.37 -5.60 -3.05
C ALA A 136 -6.50 -4.83 -3.80
N SER A 137 -7.43 -5.55 -4.37
CA SER A 137 -8.63 -5.04 -5.05
C SER A 137 -9.55 -6.21 -5.35
N ASN A 138 -10.83 -5.98 -5.61
CA ASN A 138 -11.71 -6.94 -6.26
C ASN A 138 -11.13 -7.39 -7.63
N ALA A 139 -10.40 -6.53 -8.34
CA ALA A 139 -9.64 -6.88 -9.56
C ALA A 139 -8.51 -7.89 -9.31
N GLY A 140 -8.16 -8.20 -8.08
CA GLY A 140 -7.29 -9.32 -7.71
C GLY A 140 -8.04 -10.66 -7.53
N LEU A 141 -9.36 -10.65 -7.64
CA LEU A 141 -10.23 -11.84 -7.52
C LEU A 141 -11.00 -12.13 -8.82
N TYR A 142 -11.19 -11.11 -9.65
CA TYR A 142 -11.94 -11.19 -10.90
C TYR A 142 -11.17 -10.51 -12.03
N GLY A 143 -11.47 -10.92 -13.27
CA GLY A 143 -10.99 -10.21 -14.45
C GLY A 143 -11.59 -8.80 -14.55
N CYS A 144 -10.80 -7.85 -15.03
CA CYS A 144 -11.24 -6.49 -15.30
C CYS A 144 -10.74 -6.10 -16.70
N PRO A 145 -11.61 -6.05 -17.72
CA PRO A 145 -11.22 -5.69 -19.08
C PRO A 145 -10.49 -4.36 -19.13
N LEU A 146 -9.59 -4.21 -20.06
CA LEU A 146 -8.78 -3.01 -20.32
C LEU A 146 -7.81 -2.61 -19.18
N ARG A 147 -7.61 -3.47 -18.17
CA ARG A 147 -6.84 -3.18 -16.97
C ARG A 147 -5.75 -4.23 -16.67
N SER A 148 -5.23 -4.87 -17.71
CA SER A 148 -4.34 -6.04 -17.60
C SER A 148 -3.17 -5.88 -16.62
N PRO A 149 -2.35 -4.82 -16.65
CA PRO A 149 -1.22 -4.70 -15.71
C PRO A 149 -1.67 -4.51 -14.26
N TYR A 150 -2.76 -3.78 -14.04
CA TYR A 150 -3.35 -3.62 -12.71
C TYR A 150 -3.88 -4.94 -12.16
N VAL A 151 -4.64 -5.67 -12.98
CA VAL A 151 -5.17 -7.00 -12.63
C VAL A 151 -4.03 -7.96 -12.30
N ALA A 152 -3.01 -8.04 -13.16
CA ALA A 152 -1.84 -8.90 -12.94
C ALA A 152 -1.17 -8.60 -11.60
N ALA A 153 -0.92 -7.32 -11.28
CA ALA A 153 -0.33 -6.92 -10.01
C ALA A 153 -1.22 -7.29 -8.80
N LYS A 154 -2.55 -7.07 -8.90
CA LYS A 154 -3.46 -7.35 -7.78
C LYS A 154 -3.70 -8.85 -7.57
N TRP A 155 -3.69 -9.67 -8.62
CA TRP A 155 -3.68 -11.14 -8.50
C TRP A 155 -2.37 -11.64 -7.88
N ALA A 156 -1.23 -11.13 -8.32
CA ALA A 156 0.07 -11.45 -7.71
C ALA A 156 0.10 -11.12 -6.22
N MET A 157 -0.46 -9.97 -5.81
CA MET A 157 -0.58 -9.57 -4.41
C MET A 157 -1.38 -10.58 -3.57
N ILE A 158 -2.47 -11.13 -4.09
CA ILE A 158 -3.24 -12.19 -3.42
C ILE A 158 -2.40 -13.46 -3.26
N GLY A 159 -1.69 -13.88 -4.32
CA GLY A 159 -0.77 -15.01 -4.27
C GLY A 159 0.31 -14.83 -3.20
N LEU A 160 0.98 -13.67 -3.20
CA LEU A 160 2.00 -13.33 -2.19
C LEU A 160 1.43 -13.27 -0.77
N THR A 161 0.21 -12.76 -0.60
CA THR A 161 -0.45 -12.73 0.71
C THR A 161 -0.60 -14.14 1.29
N LYS A 162 -1.06 -15.10 0.49
CA LYS A 162 -1.22 -16.50 0.90
C LYS A 162 0.13 -17.16 1.19
N THR A 163 1.12 -16.95 0.33
CA THR A 163 2.48 -17.48 0.49
C THR A 163 3.10 -16.97 1.79
N LEU A 164 3.08 -15.66 2.00
CA LEU A 164 3.65 -15.05 3.20
C LEU A 164 2.89 -15.45 4.48
N ALA A 165 1.58 -15.67 4.41
CA ALA A 165 0.83 -16.18 5.55
C ALA A 165 1.32 -17.57 5.98
N MET A 166 1.65 -18.44 5.03
CA MET A 166 2.22 -19.78 5.30
C MET A 166 3.66 -19.68 5.81
N GLU A 167 4.51 -18.89 5.16
CA GLU A 167 5.93 -18.74 5.52
C GLU A 167 6.13 -18.09 6.90
N LEU A 168 5.30 -17.10 7.23
CA LEU A 168 5.48 -16.28 8.44
C LEU A 168 4.60 -16.74 9.61
N GLY A 169 3.68 -17.67 9.39
CA GLY A 169 2.79 -18.19 10.43
C GLY A 169 3.54 -18.79 11.63
N TYR A 170 4.66 -19.47 11.40
CA TYR A 170 5.53 -20.01 12.47
C TYR A 170 6.13 -18.95 13.39
N HIS A 171 6.16 -17.69 12.92
CA HIS A 171 6.61 -16.54 13.72
C HIS A 171 5.43 -15.80 14.38
N GLY A 172 4.21 -16.34 14.31
CA GLY A 172 3.01 -15.69 14.81
C GLY A 172 2.54 -14.48 13.99
N ILE A 173 3.12 -14.26 12.79
CA ILE A 173 2.77 -13.15 11.93
C ILE A 173 1.52 -13.52 11.11
N ARG A 174 0.52 -12.65 11.14
CA ARG A 174 -0.68 -12.78 10.30
C ARG A 174 -0.55 -11.92 9.05
N VAL A 175 -0.87 -12.49 7.88
CA VAL A 175 -0.83 -11.77 6.61
C VAL A 175 -2.19 -11.89 5.94
N ASN A 176 -2.83 -10.75 5.64
CA ASN A 176 -4.15 -10.68 5.04
C ASN A 176 -4.18 -9.68 3.89
N ALA A 177 -5.11 -9.88 2.96
CA ALA A 177 -5.43 -8.92 1.91
C ALA A 177 -6.82 -8.34 2.15
N VAL A 178 -6.94 -7.03 1.94
CA VAL A 178 -8.23 -6.34 1.79
C VAL A 178 -8.45 -6.10 0.31
N CYS A 179 -9.63 -6.43 -0.19
CA CYS A 179 -9.98 -6.34 -1.61
C CYS A 179 -11.12 -5.33 -1.83
N PRO A 180 -10.85 -4.02 -1.78
CA PRO A 180 -11.88 -3.01 -2.00
C PRO A 180 -12.48 -3.11 -3.39
N GLY A 181 -13.76 -2.79 -3.50
CA GLY A 181 -14.41 -2.46 -4.77
C GLY A 181 -14.14 -1.01 -5.18
N SER A 182 -15.12 -0.38 -5.80
CA SER A 182 -15.07 1.04 -6.14
C SER A 182 -15.24 1.88 -4.88
N VAL A 183 -14.23 2.66 -4.55
CA VAL A 183 -14.25 3.60 -3.42
C VAL A 183 -14.33 5.02 -3.99
N ALA A 184 -15.31 5.80 -3.54
CA ALA A 184 -15.54 7.16 -4.01
C ALA A 184 -14.29 8.04 -3.83
N GLY A 185 -14.04 8.89 -4.83
CA GLY A 185 -12.94 9.84 -4.82
C GLY A 185 -12.25 9.99 -6.18
N PRO A 186 -11.31 10.93 -6.31
CA PRO A 186 -10.75 11.35 -7.62
C PRO A 186 -10.07 10.22 -8.41
N ARG A 187 -9.67 9.14 -7.73
CA ARG A 187 -9.05 7.99 -8.39
C ARG A 187 -10.07 7.16 -9.17
N ILE A 188 -11.22 6.85 -8.57
CA ILE A 188 -12.26 6.06 -9.25
C ILE A 188 -12.93 6.89 -10.33
N ASP A 189 -13.12 8.20 -10.12
CA ASP A 189 -13.71 9.09 -11.09
C ASP A 189 -12.88 9.08 -12.39
N ARG A 190 -11.55 9.21 -12.30
CA ARG A 190 -10.66 9.09 -13.46
C ARG A 190 -10.70 7.71 -14.12
N VAL A 191 -10.87 6.63 -13.35
CA VAL A 191 -10.96 5.29 -13.93
C VAL A 191 -12.26 5.14 -14.74
N ILE A 192 -13.37 5.65 -14.22
CA ILE A 192 -14.66 5.63 -14.90
C ILE A 192 -14.60 6.47 -16.18
N GLU A 193 -14.04 7.68 -16.10
CA GLU A 193 -13.87 8.58 -17.24
C GLU A 193 -13.00 7.93 -18.35
N ASN A 194 -11.86 7.35 -17.99
CA ASN A 194 -10.99 6.66 -18.94
C ASN A 194 -11.68 5.43 -19.58
N ASP A 195 -12.47 4.68 -18.81
CA ASP A 195 -13.24 3.55 -19.34
C ASP A 195 -14.32 4.01 -20.32
N ALA A 196 -15.03 5.11 -20.00
CA ALA A 196 -16.01 5.71 -20.88
C ALA A 196 -15.38 6.17 -22.20
N ILE A 197 -14.26 6.88 -22.13
CA ILE A 197 -13.49 7.31 -23.33
C ILE A 197 -13.07 6.10 -24.18
N SER A 198 -12.50 5.06 -23.57
CA SER A 198 -12.02 3.88 -24.30
C SER A 198 -13.15 3.08 -24.97
N ARG A 199 -14.37 3.17 -24.46
CA ARG A 199 -15.57 2.54 -25.03
C ARG A 199 -16.35 3.45 -25.96
N GLY A 200 -15.95 4.72 -26.10
CA GLY A 200 -16.68 5.70 -26.92
C GLY A 200 -18.08 6.01 -26.38
N VAL A 201 -18.27 5.97 -25.05
CA VAL A 201 -19.53 6.31 -24.37
C VAL A 201 -19.33 7.52 -23.45
N SER A 202 -20.42 8.28 -23.22
CA SER A 202 -20.42 9.46 -22.35
C SER A 202 -20.92 9.13 -20.94
#